data_879a620475c93da519c13c51034c8ded
#
_entry.id   879a620475c93da519c13c51034c8ded
#
_cell.length_a   1.000
_cell.length_b   1.000
_cell.length_c   1.000
_cell.angle_alpha   90.00
_cell.angle_beta   90.00
_cell.angle_gamma   90.00
#
_symmetry.space_group_name_H-M   'P 1'
#
loop_
_entity.id
_entity.type
_entity.pdbx_description
1 polymer ?
#
loop_
_entity_poly.entity_id
_entity_poly.type
_entity_poly.pdbx_seq_one_letter_code
_entity_poly.pdbx_strand_id
1 'polypeptide(L)'
;MTKDLIKKFKEILIKKKEQIVSHVSKFAQKNQEGEYEVIHEEYGNSDEENSDEIEDEMQNKSLLNTLSSELQNIDKAIERAEKGDYGKCESCGNAIEEKRLEFNPEATLCSSCQVKKEKDLI
;
A
#
# COMPACT_ATOMS: atom_id res chain seq x y z
N MET A 1 -2.32 0.05 -23.34
CA MET A 1 -1.49 1.10 -22.74
C MET A 1 -0.11 1.08 -23.38
N THR A 2 0.46 2.21 -23.69
CA THR A 2 1.78 2.29 -24.33
C THR A 2 2.89 1.97 -23.32
N LYS A 3 4.05 1.55 -23.85
CA LYS A 3 5.23 1.28 -23.02
C LYS A 3 5.67 2.53 -22.23
N ASP A 4 5.55 3.71 -22.84
CA ASP A 4 5.92 4.97 -22.18
C ASP A 4 5.01 5.29 -21.01
N LEU A 5 3.71 5.05 -21.12
CA LEU A 5 2.76 5.21 -20.03
C LEU A 5 3.03 4.22 -18.90
N ILE A 6 3.29 2.97 -19.23
CA ILE A 6 3.63 1.94 -18.24
C ILE A 6 4.88 2.36 -17.46
N LYS A 7 5.90 2.84 -18.15
CA LYS A 7 7.13 3.33 -17.52
C LYS A 7 6.86 4.51 -16.59
N LYS A 8 6.04 5.46 -17.04
CA LYS A 8 5.64 6.62 -16.23
C LYS A 8 4.95 6.20 -14.94
N PHE A 9 3.96 5.30 -15.02
CA PHE A 9 3.25 4.82 -13.85
C PHE A 9 4.14 3.96 -12.95
N LYS A 10 5.06 3.18 -13.52
CA LYS A 10 6.04 2.42 -12.74
C LYS A 10 6.90 3.37 -11.90
N GLU A 11 7.38 4.46 -12.47
CA GLU A 11 8.16 5.47 -11.74
C GLU A 11 7.35 6.11 -10.61
N ILE A 12 6.06 6.41 -10.86
CA ILE A 12 5.15 6.94 -9.84
C ILE A 12 4.98 5.93 -8.70
N LEU A 13 4.81 4.65 -9.02
CA LEU A 13 4.68 3.59 -8.03
C LEU A 13 5.94 3.44 -7.18
N ILE A 14 7.11 3.49 -7.80
CA ILE A 14 8.39 3.41 -7.08
C ILE A 14 8.55 4.58 -6.10
N LYS A 15 8.23 5.80 -6.53
CA LYS A 15 8.27 6.98 -5.66
C LYS A 15 7.29 6.86 -4.51
N LYS A 16 6.08 6.40 -4.77
CA LYS A 16 5.07 6.18 -3.74
C LYS A 16 5.54 5.16 -2.72
N LYS A 17 6.13 4.06 -3.20
CA LYS A 17 6.73 3.03 -2.33
C LYS A 17 7.81 3.63 -1.42
N GLU A 18 8.73 4.41 -1.97
CA GLU A 18 9.81 5.06 -1.21
C GLU A 18 9.25 5.98 -0.12
N GLN A 19 8.22 6.75 -0.43
CA GLN A 19 7.55 7.62 0.53
C GLN A 19 6.91 6.84 1.67
N ILE A 20 6.23 5.74 1.36
CA ILE A 20 5.58 4.89 2.36
C ILE A 20 6.64 4.20 3.23
N VAL A 21 7.70 3.65 2.64
CA VAL A 21 8.79 3.01 3.39
C VAL A 21 9.46 4.03 4.33
N SER A 22 9.70 5.25 3.86
CA SER A 22 10.26 6.32 4.68
C SER A 22 9.34 6.65 5.87
N HIS A 23 8.05 6.72 5.64
CA HIS A 23 7.07 6.97 6.69
C HIS A 23 7.02 5.83 7.72
N VAL A 24 6.97 4.59 7.23
CA VAL A 24 6.96 3.39 8.08
C VAL A 24 8.21 3.31 8.93
N SER A 25 9.38 3.67 8.38
CA SER A 25 10.66 3.62 9.08
C SER A 25 10.72 4.52 10.32
N LYS A 26 9.83 5.51 10.42
CA LYS A 26 9.77 6.40 11.57
C LYS A 26 9.18 5.75 12.81
N PHE A 27 8.32 4.73 12.64
CA PHE A 27 7.64 4.09 13.78
C PHE A 27 7.69 2.56 13.75
N ALA A 28 8.34 1.97 12.74
CA ALA A 28 8.44 0.52 12.58
C ALA A 28 9.80 0.13 12.02
N GLN A 29 10.17 -1.12 12.23
CA GLN A 29 11.40 -1.72 11.70
C GLN A 29 11.10 -3.11 11.16
N LYS A 30 11.92 -3.58 10.24
CA LYS A 30 11.80 -4.96 9.73
C LYS A 30 12.38 -5.92 10.76
N ASN A 31 11.65 -7.00 11.02
CA ASN A 31 12.13 -8.10 11.85
C ASN A 31 12.96 -9.08 11.02
N GLN A 32 13.40 -10.17 11.64
CA GLN A 32 14.22 -11.20 10.98
C GLN A 32 13.48 -11.92 9.84
N GLU A 33 12.14 -11.92 9.89
CA GLU A 33 11.30 -12.54 8.87
C GLU A 33 11.01 -11.61 7.70
N GLY A 34 11.49 -10.37 7.74
CA GLY A 34 11.26 -9.37 6.71
C GLY A 34 9.95 -8.63 6.83
N GLU A 35 9.21 -8.83 7.91
CA GLU A 35 7.96 -8.14 8.19
C GLU A 35 8.21 -6.91 9.04
N TYR A 36 7.36 -5.90 8.89
CA TYR A 36 7.45 -4.68 9.70
C TYR A 36 6.79 -4.86 11.04
N GLU A 37 7.47 -4.38 12.09
CA GLU A 37 6.97 -4.35 13.46
C GLU A 37 7.06 -2.93 14.00
N VAL A 38 6.07 -2.53 14.80
CA VAL A 38 6.10 -1.24 15.50
C VAL A 38 7.27 -1.24 16.50
N ILE A 39 8.04 -0.15 16.49
CA ILE A 39 9.13 0.03 17.44
C ILE A 39 8.54 0.30 18.82
N HIS A 40 8.89 -0.56 19.79
CA HIS A 40 8.54 -0.35 21.18
C HIS A 40 9.65 0.47 21.83
N GLU A 41 9.34 1.71 22.15
CA GLU A 41 10.24 2.51 22.97
C GLU A 41 9.94 2.20 24.43
N GLU A 42 10.98 1.81 25.18
CA GLU A 42 10.85 1.66 26.62
C GLU A 42 10.85 3.04 27.25
N TYR A 43 9.66 3.60 27.44
CA TYR A 43 9.51 4.79 28.26
C TYR A 43 9.61 4.38 29.71
N GLY A 44 10.38 5.12 30.49
CA GLY A 44 10.60 4.80 31.90
C GLY A 44 9.32 4.62 32.69
N ASN A 45 9.43 3.90 33.79
CA ASN A 45 8.41 3.34 34.67
C ASN A 45 7.41 4.33 35.28
N SER A 46 6.76 5.23 34.53
CA SER A 46 5.69 6.02 35.13
C SER A 46 4.33 5.42 34.74
N ASP A 47 3.61 4.92 35.74
CA ASP A 47 2.30 4.30 35.57
C ASP A 47 1.25 5.27 34.99
N GLU A 48 1.48 6.56 35.05
CA GLU A 48 0.57 7.59 34.58
C GLU A 48 0.60 7.76 33.05
N GLU A 49 1.66 7.31 32.38
CA GLU A 49 1.83 7.46 30.93
C GLU A 49 1.37 6.25 30.12
N ASN A 50 1.05 5.14 30.79
CA ASN A 50 0.75 3.87 30.14
C ASN A 50 -0.48 3.88 29.23
N SER A 51 -1.52 4.66 29.55
CA SER A 51 -2.74 4.66 28.73
C SER A 51 -2.54 5.39 27.40
N ASP A 52 -1.80 6.49 27.39
CA ASP A 52 -1.49 7.23 26.17
C ASP A 52 -0.54 6.45 25.25
N GLU A 53 0.46 5.76 25.87
CA GLU A 53 1.40 4.90 25.12
C GLU A 53 0.69 3.72 24.46
N ILE A 54 -0.28 3.11 25.13
CA ILE A 54 -1.06 1.99 24.59
C ILE A 54 -1.92 2.45 23.42
N GLU A 55 -2.55 3.61 23.50
CA GLU A 55 -3.34 4.17 22.41
C GLU A 55 -2.47 4.49 21.20
N ASP A 56 -1.30 5.12 21.42
CA ASP A 56 -0.36 5.42 20.34
C ASP A 56 0.16 4.15 19.68
N GLU A 57 0.48 3.12 20.46
CA GLU A 57 0.92 1.83 19.94
C GLU A 57 -0.17 1.16 19.09
N MET A 58 -1.41 1.18 19.55
CA MET A 58 -2.54 0.62 18.79
C MET A 58 -2.79 1.37 17.49
N GLN A 59 -2.71 2.71 17.51
CA GLN A 59 -2.82 3.52 16.32
C GLN A 59 -1.68 3.23 15.34
N ASN A 60 -0.46 3.09 15.83
CA ASN A 60 0.70 2.77 15.01
C ASN A 60 0.60 1.38 14.38
N LYS A 61 0.08 0.39 15.10
CA LYS A 61 -0.18 -0.95 14.57
C LYS A 61 -1.24 -0.92 13.46
N SER A 62 -2.32 -0.18 13.67
CA SER A 62 -3.38 -0.02 12.66
C SER A 62 -2.84 0.67 11.41
N LEU A 63 -2.09 1.75 11.57
CA LEU A 63 -1.46 2.46 10.48
C LEU A 63 -0.46 1.56 9.74
N LEU A 64 0.35 0.81 10.48
CA LEU A 64 1.31 -0.13 9.90
C LEU A 64 0.62 -1.18 9.03
N ASN A 65 -0.50 -1.75 9.50
CA ASN A 65 -1.26 -2.73 8.73
C ASN A 65 -1.78 -2.12 7.43
N THR A 66 -2.30 -0.90 7.48
CA THR A 66 -2.79 -0.18 6.30
C THR A 66 -1.66 0.07 5.30
N LEU A 67 -0.53 0.60 5.77
CA LEU A 67 0.61 0.92 4.92
C LEU A 67 1.27 -0.34 4.36
N SER A 68 1.33 -1.43 5.14
CA SER A 68 1.85 -2.72 4.66
C SER A 68 0.98 -3.28 3.54
N SER A 69 -0.34 -3.17 3.64
CA SER A 69 -1.26 -3.58 2.57
C SER A 69 -1.05 -2.74 1.31
N GLU A 70 -0.87 -1.43 1.46
CA GLU A 70 -0.57 -0.55 0.32
C GLU A 70 0.76 -0.92 -0.34
N LEU A 71 1.80 -1.22 0.45
CA LEU A 71 3.09 -1.64 -0.07
C LEU A 71 2.98 -2.94 -0.88
N GLN A 72 2.21 -3.92 -0.40
CA GLN A 72 1.96 -5.15 -1.13
C GLN A 72 1.27 -4.89 -2.46
N ASN A 73 0.27 -4.03 -2.47
CA ASN A 73 -0.44 -3.65 -3.69
C ASN A 73 0.46 -2.93 -4.68
N ILE A 74 1.32 -2.02 -4.19
CA ILE A 74 2.29 -1.30 -5.01
C ILE A 74 3.31 -2.27 -5.61
N ASP A 75 3.83 -3.21 -4.83
CA ASP A 75 4.78 -4.21 -5.31
C ASP A 75 4.17 -5.09 -6.40
N LYS A 76 2.91 -5.50 -6.25
CA LYS A 76 2.18 -6.25 -7.27
C LYS A 76 1.99 -5.43 -8.55
N ALA A 77 1.68 -4.15 -8.41
CA ALA A 77 1.51 -3.26 -9.55
C ALA A 77 2.83 -3.05 -10.31
N ILE A 78 3.94 -2.90 -9.58
CA ILE A 78 5.28 -2.79 -10.19
C ILE A 78 5.62 -4.08 -10.93
N GLU A 79 5.36 -5.24 -10.36
CA GLU A 79 5.58 -6.52 -10.99
C GLU A 79 4.77 -6.65 -12.28
N ARG A 80 3.51 -6.24 -12.27
CA ARG A 80 2.65 -6.23 -13.47
C ARG A 80 3.19 -5.28 -14.53
N ALA A 81 3.74 -4.13 -14.14
CA ALA A 81 4.37 -3.20 -15.07
C ALA A 81 5.58 -3.82 -15.74
N GLU A 82 6.38 -4.57 -14.99
CA GLU A 82 7.55 -5.27 -15.53
C GLU A 82 7.17 -6.39 -16.49
N LYS A 83 6.05 -7.06 -16.23
CA LYS A 83 5.53 -8.15 -17.11
C LYS A 83 4.73 -7.63 -18.30
N GLY A 84 4.41 -6.34 -18.34
CA GLY A 84 3.59 -5.75 -19.39
C GLY A 84 2.09 -5.88 -19.20
N ASP A 85 1.64 -6.33 -18.05
CA ASP A 85 0.22 -6.52 -17.71
C ASP A 85 -0.41 -5.32 -16.99
N TYR A 86 0.37 -4.30 -16.71
CA TYR A 86 -0.10 -3.12 -16.02
C TYR A 86 -1.21 -2.40 -16.80
N GLY A 87 -2.23 -1.96 -16.08
CA GLY A 87 -3.35 -1.23 -16.67
C GLY A 87 -4.45 -2.12 -17.23
N LYS A 88 -4.35 -3.43 -17.06
CA LYS A 88 -5.40 -4.38 -17.44
C LYS A 88 -6.17 -4.83 -16.19
N CYS A 89 -7.50 -4.84 -16.29
CA CYS A 89 -8.35 -5.34 -15.22
C CYS A 89 -8.13 -6.84 -15.02
N GLU A 90 -7.89 -7.26 -13.78
CA GLU A 90 -7.70 -8.67 -13.44
C GLU A 90 -8.98 -9.50 -13.64
N SER A 91 -10.14 -8.87 -13.53
CA SER A 91 -11.43 -9.56 -13.60
C SER A 91 -11.94 -9.70 -15.03
N CYS A 92 -11.96 -8.63 -15.81
CA CYS A 92 -12.55 -8.65 -17.15
C CYS A 92 -11.54 -8.58 -18.29
N GLY A 93 -10.28 -8.30 -18.00
CA GLY A 93 -9.23 -8.19 -19.01
C GLY A 93 -9.23 -6.91 -19.82
N ASN A 94 -10.20 -6.03 -19.63
CA ASN A 94 -10.28 -4.75 -20.32
C ASN A 94 -9.29 -3.74 -19.70
N ALA A 95 -8.96 -2.70 -20.45
CA ALA A 95 -8.09 -1.64 -19.95
C ALA A 95 -8.74 -0.89 -18.80
N ILE A 96 -7.96 -0.61 -17.76
CA ILE A 96 -8.37 0.30 -16.68
C ILE A 96 -8.26 1.73 -17.19
N GLU A 97 -9.23 2.58 -16.84
CA GLU A 97 -9.21 3.98 -17.25
C GLU A 97 -7.94 4.68 -16.76
N GLU A 98 -7.29 5.44 -17.63
CA GLU A 98 -6.06 6.16 -17.30
C GLU A 98 -6.26 7.12 -16.12
N LYS A 99 -7.39 7.81 -16.06
CA LYS A 99 -7.74 8.70 -14.96
C LYS A 99 -7.78 7.97 -13.62
N ARG A 100 -8.30 6.75 -13.62
CA ARG A 100 -8.36 5.90 -12.44
C ARG A 100 -6.94 5.55 -11.96
N LEU A 101 -6.03 5.25 -12.90
CA LEU A 101 -4.63 4.96 -12.58
C LEU A 101 -3.88 6.20 -12.08
N GLU A 102 -4.25 7.39 -12.53
CA GLU A 102 -3.68 8.64 -12.02
C GLU A 102 -4.01 8.85 -10.53
N PHE A 103 -5.24 8.51 -10.12
CA PHE A 103 -5.66 8.60 -8.73
C PHE A 103 -5.18 7.41 -7.89
N ASN A 104 -5.16 6.22 -8.48
CA ASN A 104 -4.82 4.99 -7.80
C ASN A 104 -3.94 4.13 -8.70
N PRO A 105 -2.62 4.41 -8.76
CA PRO A 105 -1.70 3.67 -9.63
C PRO A 105 -1.65 2.17 -9.36
N GLU A 106 -1.97 1.72 -8.16
CA GLU A 106 -1.99 0.30 -7.78
C GLU A 106 -3.33 -0.39 -8.09
N ALA A 107 -4.27 0.27 -8.77
CA ALA A 107 -5.56 -0.32 -9.11
C ALA A 107 -5.40 -1.55 -10.02
N THR A 108 -6.09 -2.63 -9.68
CA THR A 108 -6.08 -3.90 -10.42
C THR A 108 -7.39 -4.19 -11.11
N LEU A 109 -8.44 -3.42 -10.81
CA LEU A 109 -9.77 -3.56 -11.35
C LEU A 109 -10.21 -2.28 -12.05
N CYS A 110 -10.95 -2.40 -13.15
CA CYS A 110 -11.62 -1.24 -13.74
C CYS A 110 -12.78 -0.80 -12.83
N SER A 111 -13.29 0.41 -13.05
CA SER A 111 -14.36 0.96 -12.21
C SER A 111 -15.59 0.05 -12.15
N SER A 112 -15.98 -0.55 -13.26
CA SER A 112 -17.14 -1.46 -13.32
C SER A 112 -16.92 -2.71 -12.47
N CYS A 113 -15.75 -3.34 -12.54
CA CYS A 113 -15.42 -4.52 -11.75
C CYS A 113 -15.26 -4.19 -10.27
N GLN A 114 -14.73 -3.02 -9.95
CA GLN A 114 -14.61 -2.56 -8.57
C GLN A 114 -15.98 -2.40 -7.92
N VAL A 115 -16.92 -1.80 -8.62
CA VAL A 115 -18.31 -1.64 -8.14
C VAL A 115 -18.97 -3.01 -7.91
N LYS A 116 -18.77 -3.97 -8.81
CA LYS A 116 -19.30 -5.32 -8.63
C LYS A 116 -18.73 -6.00 -7.40
N LYS A 117 -17.41 -5.87 -7.18
CA LYS A 117 -16.75 -6.44 -6.01
C LYS A 117 -17.28 -5.84 -4.71
N GLU A 118 -17.49 -4.53 -4.67
CA GLU A 118 -18.04 -3.84 -3.51
C GLU A 118 -19.48 -4.28 -3.21
N LYS A 119 -20.30 -4.52 -4.25
CA LYS A 119 -21.66 -5.02 -4.09
C LYS A 119 -21.68 -6.46 -3.56
N ASP A 120 -20.75 -7.29 -3.99
CA ASP A 120 -20.66 -8.69 -3.54
C ASP A 120 -20.21 -8.80 -2.10
N LEU A 121 -19.59 -7.76 -1.54
CA LEU A 121 -19.14 -7.71 -0.16
C LEU A 121 -20.22 -7.24 0.84
N ILE A 122 -21.38 -6.83 0.35
CA ILE A 122 -22.48 -6.35 1.19
C ILE A 122 -23.40 -7.51 1.61
#